data_550ca844d823bcedaeaeccdbcfe47526
#
_entry.id   550ca844d823bcedaeaeccdbcfe47526
#
_cell.length_a   1.000
_cell.length_b   1.000
_cell.length_c   1.000
_cell.angle_alpha   90.00
_cell.angle_beta   90.00
_cell.angle_gamma   90.00
#
_symmetry.space_group_name_H-M   'P 1'
#
loop_
_entity.id
_entity.type
_entity.pdbx_description
1 polymer ?
#
loop_
_entity_poly.entity_id
_entity_poly.type
_entity_poly.pdbx_seq_one_letter_code
_entity_poly.pdbx_strand_id
1 'polypeptide(L)'
;MSDHDHDHGSDLSDIELRVRALETILVEKGYVEVAALDRIVEAHETTIGPHIGAKVVAQAWSDPAFKQALLDDATKAIGALPDGPRIGDHLVAVENTPERHNIVVCTLCSCYPWDVLGLPPVWYKSAAYRSRAVKEPRAVLAEFGVALPPATQIRVWDSTAETRFLVLPMRPDGTDGWSEDRLAGLVTRDSMIGTGLPTPPDGVA
;
A
#
# COMPACT_ATOMS: atom_id res chain seq x y z
N MET A 1 -1.74 -17.14 -52.35
CA MET A 1 -0.60 -17.14 -51.40
C MET A 1 -0.50 -15.72 -50.92
N SER A 2 -1.15 -15.43 -49.79
CA SER A 2 -1.12 -14.11 -49.16
C SER A 2 -0.30 -14.27 -47.88
N ASP A 3 0.89 -13.73 -47.94
CA ASP A 3 1.79 -13.58 -46.79
C ASP A 3 1.12 -12.66 -45.77
N HIS A 4 0.65 -13.19 -44.68
CA HIS A 4 0.30 -12.39 -43.51
C HIS A 4 1.60 -12.17 -42.74
N ASP A 5 2.19 -11.02 -42.99
CA ASP A 5 3.22 -10.43 -42.12
C ASP A 5 2.62 -10.23 -40.75
N HIS A 6 2.97 -11.11 -39.78
CA HIS A 6 2.65 -10.92 -38.38
C HIS A 6 3.58 -9.82 -37.86
N ASP A 7 3.05 -8.60 -37.85
CA ASP A 7 3.61 -7.50 -37.12
C ASP A 7 3.65 -7.91 -35.61
N HIS A 8 4.82 -8.33 -35.14
CA HIS A 8 5.12 -8.50 -33.75
C HIS A 8 5.31 -7.11 -33.12
N GLY A 9 4.25 -6.31 -33.14
CA GLY A 9 4.17 -5.09 -32.35
C GLY A 9 4.48 -5.43 -30.90
N SER A 10 5.35 -4.65 -30.27
CA SER A 10 5.70 -4.84 -28.85
C SER A 10 4.39 -4.86 -28.02
N ASP A 11 4.22 -5.85 -27.15
CA ASP A 11 3.08 -5.95 -26.20
C ASP A 11 3.01 -4.78 -25.20
N LEU A 12 3.83 -3.74 -25.42
CA LEU A 12 3.94 -2.58 -24.55
C LEU A 12 2.98 -1.49 -24.97
N SER A 13 2.31 -0.90 -24.02
CA SER A 13 1.47 0.28 -24.22
C SER A 13 2.31 1.49 -24.68
N ASP A 14 1.65 2.46 -25.31
CA ASP A 14 2.26 3.70 -25.81
C ASP A 14 3.04 4.45 -24.71
N ILE A 15 2.55 4.39 -23.46
CA ILE A 15 3.20 5.03 -22.32
C ILE A 15 4.46 4.27 -21.88
N GLU A 16 4.45 2.95 -21.93
CA GLU A 16 5.62 2.12 -21.62
C GLU A 16 6.72 2.32 -22.65
N LEU A 17 6.36 2.43 -23.91
CA LEU A 17 7.31 2.76 -25.00
C LEU A 17 7.96 4.13 -24.79
N ARG A 18 7.19 5.14 -24.38
CA ARG A 18 7.72 6.48 -24.08
C ARG A 18 8.64 6.48 -22.86
N VAL A 19 8.28 5.73 -21.81
CA VAL A 19 9.13 5.60 -20.61
C VAL A 19 10.45 4.92 -20.97
N ARG A 20 10.43 3.83 -21.73
CA ARG A 20 11.66 3.16 -22.20
C ARG A 20 12.52 4.06 -23.08
N ALA A 21 11.90 4.82 -24.00
CA ALA A 21 12.64 5.76 -24.84
C ALA A 21 13.31 6.84 -23.99
N LEU A 22 12.63 7.38 -22.98
CA LEU A 22 13.19 8.35 -22.05
C LEU A 22 14.35 7.77 -21.25
N GLU A 23 14.19 6.57 -20.70
CA GLU A 23 15.25 5.84 -19.98
C GLU A 23 16.49 5.65 -20.87
N THR A 24 16.30 5.17 -22.10
CA THR A 24 17.39 5.01 -23.08
C THR A 24 18.16 6.30 -23.31
N ILE A 25 17.45 7.41 -23.51
CA ILE A 25 18.08 8.73 -23.74
C ILE A 25 18.87 9.18 -22.49
N LEU A 26 18.34 8.97 -21.29
CA LEU A 26 19.00 9.37 -20.05
C LEU A 26 20.26 8.54 -19.79
N VAL A 27 20.21 7.24 -20.12
CA VAL A 27 21.36 6.34 -20.01
C VAL A 27 22.43 6.71 -21.06
N GLU A 28 22.06 6.91 -22.32
CA GLU A 28 22.98 7.34 -23.38
C GLU A 28 23.68 8.68 -23.08
N LYS A 29 22.98 9.59 -22.42
CA LYS A 29 23.54 10.87 -21.96
C LYS A 29 24.36 10.78 -20.67
N GLY A 30 24.44 9.60 -20.04
CA GLY A 30 25.17 9.39 -18.80
C GLY A 30 24.53 10.06 -17.56
N TYR A 31 23.26 10.41 -17.64
CA TYR A 31 22.54 10.99 -16.49
C TYR A 31 22.02 9.92 -15.52
N VAL A 32 21.82 8.71 -16.01
CA VAL A 32 21.31 7.56 -15.25
C VAL A 32 22.13 6.32 -15.59
N GLU A 33 22.46 5.53 -14.57
CA GLU A 33 23.04 4.20 -14.75
C GLU A 33 21.94 3.14 -14.60
N VAL A 34 21.82 2.20 -15.54
CA VAL A 34 20.84 1.10 -15.53
C VAL A 34 20.91 0.35 -14.20
N ALA A 35 22.11 -0.03 -13.78
CA ALA A 35 22.30 -0.74 -12.51
C ALA A 35 21.85 0.05 -11.26
N ALA A 36 21.78 1.37 -11.34
CA ALA A 36 21.22 2.18 -10.25
C ALA A 36 19.70 2.15 -10.22
N LEU A 37 19.06 2.16 -11.40
CA LEU A 37 17.61 1.97 -11.51
C LEU A 37 17.19 0.59 -11.04
N ASP A 38 17.87 -0.46 -11.49
CA ASP A 38 17.58 -1.84 -11.10
C ASP A 38 17.65 -2.02 -9.58
N ARG A 39 18.68 -1.46 -8.93
CA ARG A 39 18.81 -1.49 -7.46
C ARG A 39 17.67 -0.76 -6.75
N ILE A 40 17.20 0.36 -7.30
CA ILE A 40 16.06 1.10 -6.72
C ILE A 40 14.78 0.29 -6.85
N VAL A 41 14.53 -0.30 -8.02
CA VAL A 41 13.35 -1.14 -8.25
C VAL A 41 13.39 -2.35 -7.32
N GLU A 42 14.50 -3.09 -7.29
CA GLU A 42 14.70 -4.25 -6.43
C GLU A 42 14.50 -3.90 -4.95
N ALA A 43 15.05 -2.76 -4.49
CA ALA A 43 14.87 -2.31 -3.11
C ALA A 43 13.39 -2.06 -2.79
N HIS A 44 12.62 -1.46 -3.70
CA HIS A 44 11.18 -1.23 -3.50
C HIS A 44 10.33 -2.50 -3.62
N GLU A 45 10.81 -3.52 -4.33
CA GLU A 45 10.14 -4.81 -4.44
C GLU A 45 10.42 -5.74 -3.24
N THR A 46 11.63 -5.66 -2.67
CA THR A 46 12.10 -6.65 -1.70
C THR A 46 12.32 -6.11 -0.28
N THR A 47 12.72 -4.86 -0.13
CA THR A 47 13.21 -4.31 1.15
C THR A 47 12.41 -3.12 1.64
N ILE A 48 11.97 -2.24 0.74
CA ILE A 48 11.23 -1.01 1.06
C ILE A 48 9.74 -1.24 0.82
N GLY A 49 8.89 -0.69 1.69
CA GLY A 49 7.47 -0.61 1.42
C GLY A 49 6.62 -1.62 2.18
N PRO A 50 5.80 -2.49 1.56
CA PRO A 50 4.79 -3.26 2.27
C PRO A 50 5.33 -4.08 3.44
N HIS A 51 6.58 -4.52 3.36
CA HIS A 51 7.27 -5.25 4.43
C HIS A 51 7.49 -4.38 5.67
N ILE A 52 7.80 -3.09 5.49
CA ILE A 52 7.95 -2.15 6.60
C ILE A 52 6.60 -1.94 7.27
N GLY A 53 5.58 -1.64 6.48
CA GLY A 53 4.22 -1.47 6.99
C GLY A 53 3.71 -2.71 7.70
N ALA A 54 3.97 -3.91 7.16
CA ALA A 54 3.60 -5.17 7.78
C ALA A 54 4.26 -5.37 9.15
N LYS A 55 5.54 -5.05 9.29
CA LYS A 55 6.25 -5.09 10.59
C LYS A 55 5.66 -4.07 11.58
N VAL A 56 5.38 -2.85 11.12
CA VAL A 56 4.73 -1.80 11.95
C VAL A 56 3.38 -2.28 12.47
N VAL A 57 2.54 -2.87 11.61
CA VAL A 57 1.24 -3.42 12.00
C VAL A 57 1.40 -4.58 12.99
N ALA A 58 2.30 -5.52 12.72
CA ALA A 58 2.55 -6.68 13.58
C ALA A 58 3.03 -6.25 14.99
N GLN A 59 3.91 -5.27 15.05
CA GLN A 59 4.36 -4.69 16.32
C GLN A 59 3.20 -4.00 17.05
N ALA A 60 2.38 -3.21 16.34
CA ALA A 60 1.21 -2.58 16.95
C ALA A 60 0.17 -3.59 17.47
N TRP A 61 0.08 -4.78 16.86
CA TRP A 61 -0.77 -5.87 17.34
C TRP A 61 -0.20 -6.57 18.59
N SER A 62 1.12 -6.51 18.77
CA SER A 62 1.83 -7.22 19.86
C SER A 62 2.15 -6.32 21.05
N ASP A 63 2.40 -5.03 20.80
CA ASP A 63 2.78 -4.03 21.80
C ASP A 63 1.74 -2.89 21.89
N PRO A 64 0.89 -2.88 22.93
CA PRO A 64 -0.09 -1.81 23.14
C PRO A 64 0.53 -0.40 23.31
N ALA A 65 1.75 -0.31 23.85
CA ALA A 65 2.41 0.98 24.02
C ALA A 65 2.88 1.53 22.65
N PHE A 66 3.45 0.69 21.82
CA PHE A 66 3.79 1.05 20.44
C PHE A 66 2.53 1.40 19.62
N LYS A 67 1.46 0.61 19.75
CA LYS A 67 0.17 0.90 19.11
C LYS A 67 -0.33 2.29 19.46
N GLN A 68 -0.32 2.65 20.76
CA GLN A 68 -0.74 3.98 21.19
C GLN A 68 0.14 5.07 20.57
N ALA A 69 1.46 4.91 20.64
CA ALA A 69 2.41 5.85 20.03
C ALA A 69 2.19 6.00 18.52
N LEU A 70 1.90 4.89 17.81
CA LEU A 70 1.60 4.89 16.38
C LEU A 70 0.32 5.67 16.06
N LEU A 71 -0.72 5.53 16.87
CA LEU A 71 -1.99 6.24 16.69
C LEU A 71 -1.88 7.74 17.06
N ASP A 72 -1.01 8.08 18.00
CA ASP A 72 -0.76 9.47 18.39
C ASP A 72 0.09 10.23 17.37
N ASP A 73 1.18 9.61 16.87
CA ASP A 73 2.09 10.20 15.88
C ASP A 73 2.83 9.08 15.11
N ALA A 74 2.25 8.64 14.00
CA ALA A 74 2.80 7.55 13.21
C ALA A 74 4.18 7.90 12.61
N THR A 75 4.39 9.15 12.19
CA THR A 75 5.68 9.59 11.65
C THR A 75 6.80 9.39 12.67
N LYS A 76 6.56 9.83 13.91
CA LYS A 76 7.54 9.73 14.99
C LYS A 76 7.71 8.28 15.47
N ALA A 77 6.62 7.54 15.65
CA ALA A 77 6.67 6.17 16.14
C ALA A 77 7.44 5.26 15.19
N ILE A 78 7.18 5.35 13.88
CA ILE A 78 7.85 4.54 12.86
C ILE A 78 9.31 4.98 12.68
N GLY A 79 9.57 6.28 12.64
CA GLY A 79 10.93 6.82 12.53
C GLY A 79 11.85 6.50 13.72
N ALA A 80 11.28 6.13 14.87
CA ALA A 80 12.02 5.71 16.06
C ALA A 80 12.39 4.21 16.06
N LEU A 81 11.87 3.42 15.12
CA LEU A 81 12.25 2.01 15.00
C LEU A 81 13.71 1.86 14.59
N PRO A 82 14.42 0.79 15.02
CA PRO A 82 15.84 0.58 14.71
C PRO A 82 16.14 0.63 13.20
N ASP A 83 15.24 0.06 12.38
CA ASP A 83 15.33 0.07 10.91
C ASP A 83 14.20 0.91 10.30
N GLY A 84 13.69 1.88 11.05
CA GLY A 84 12.57 2.72 10.62
C GLY A 84 12.95 3.60 9.42
N PRO A 85 12.07 3.72 8.43
CA PRO A 85 12.30 4.59 7.27
C PRO A 85 12.28 6.06 7.70
N ARG A 86 12.97 6.89 6.93
CA ARG A 86 12.75 8.32 6.98
C ARG A 86 11.42 8.64 6.31
N ILE A 87 10.43 9.03 7.10
CA ILE A 87 9.14 9.46 6.58
C ILE A 87 9.22 10.96 6.28
N GLY A 88 9.11 11.31 5.00
CA GLY A 88 9.21 12.69 4.54
C GLY A 88 7.94 13.51 4.75
N ASP A 89 6.80 12.83 4.90
CA ASP A 89 5.46 13.42 5.02
C ASP A 89 4.91 13.22 6.44
N HIS A 90 3.84 13.95 6.78
CA HIS A 90 3.09 13.67 8.01
C HIS A 90 2.23 12.42 7.81
N LEU A 91 2.58 11.33 8.49
CA LEU A 91 1.85 10.07 8.46
C LEU A 91 0.90 9.95 9.65
N VAL A 92 -0.34 9.62 9.39
CA VAL A 92 -1.39 9.38 10.39
C VAL A 92 -1.84 7.94 10.30
N ALA A 93 -1.75 7.19 11.39
CA ALA A 93 -2.32 5.86 11.50
C ALA A 93 -3.80 5.94 11.91
N VAL A 94 -4.64 5.11 11.26
CA VAL A 94 -6.08 5.04 11.55
C VAL A 94 -6.48 3.59 11.79
N GLU A 95 -7.04 3.31 12.96
CA GLU A 95 -7.34 1.96 13.39
C GLU A 95 -8.72 1.49 12.91
N ASN A 96 -8.76 0.26 12.37
CA ASN A 96 -9.99 -0.48 12.15
C ASN A 96 -10.47 -1.12 13.45
N THR A 97 -11.78 -1.04 13.68
CA THR A 97 -12.49 -1.69 14.78
C THR A 97 -13.68 -2.47 14.23
N PRO A 98 -14.36 -3.31 15.02
CA PRO A 98 -15.59 -3.97 14.56
C PRO A 98 -16.66 -2.98 14.07
N GLU A 99 -16.70 -1.78 14.66
CA GLU A 99 -17.67 -0.73 14.35
C GLU A 99 -17.24 0.18 13.20
N ARG A 100 -15.92 0.21 12.89
CA ARG A 100 -15.35 1.14 11.90
C ARG A 100 -14.31 0.50 11.02
N HIS A 101 -14.50 0.61 9.73
CA HIS A 101 -13.51 0.26 8.73
C HIS A 101 -13.01 1.52 8.01
N ASN A 102 -11.72 1.67 7.92
CA ASN A 102 -11.09 2.82 7.28
C ASN A 102 -10.59 2.44 5.88
N ILE A 103 -10.71 3.36 4.94
CA ILE A 103 -10.20 3.25 3.58
C ILE A 103 -9.46 4.54 3.23
N VAL A 104 -8.33 4.42 2.56
CA VAL A 104 -7.49 5.55 2.15
C VAL A 104 -7.63 5.78 0.65
N VAL A 105 -7.74 7.04 0.27
CA VAL A 105 -7.78 7.50 -1.12
C VAL A 105 -6.96 8.79 -1.24
N CYS A 106 -6.58 9.15 -2.46
CA CYS A 106 -6.21 10.53 -2.79
C CYS A 106 -7.07 10.98 -3.96
N THR A 107 -8.03 11.87 -3.71
CA THR A 107 -8.99 12.33 -4.74
C THR A 107 -8.35 13.24 -5.78
N LEU A 108 -7.28 13.94 -5.44
CA LEU A 108 -6.60 14.89 -6.33
C LEU A 108 -5.57 14.24 -7.25
N CYS A 109 -4.73 13.38 -6.71
CA CYS A 109 -3.61 12.81 -7.44
C CYS A 109 -3.37 11.34 -7.08
N SER A 110 -2.29 11.05 -6.37
CA SER A 110 -1.91 9.71 -5.95
C SER A 110 -1.05 9.72 -4.68
N CYS A 111 -1.37 10.65 -3.76
CA CYS A 111 -0.67 10.77 -2.50
C CYS A 111 -0.78 9.47 -1.69
N TYR A 112 0.37 8.90 -1.35
CA TYR A 112 0.51 7.55 -0.83
C TYR A 112 1.72 7.48 0.09
N PRO A 113 1.71 6.71 1.18
CA PRO A 113 2.86 6.61 2.09
C PRO A 113 3.91 5.63 1.54
N TRP A 114 4.72 6.08 0.59
CA TRP A 114 5.72 5.28 -0.13
C TRP A 114 6.74 4.64 0.78
N ASP A 115 7.19 5.37 1.80
CA ASP A 115 8.23 4.90 2.71
C ASP A 115 7.80 3.65 3.52
N VAL A 116 6.49 3.45 3.65
CA VAL A 116 5.91 2.38 4.48
C VAL A 116 5.21 1.31 3.64
N LEU A 117 4.56 1.70 2.54
CA LEU A 117 3.75 0.79 1.70
C LEU A 117 4.36 0.49 0.33
N GLY A 118 5.53 1.08 0.00
CA GLY A 118 6.18 0.92 -1.29
C GLY A 118 5.45 1.61 -2.43
N LEU A 119 5.52 1.02 -3.63
CA LEU A 119 4.88 1.58 -4.81
C LEU A 119 3.36 1.42 -4.73
N PRO A 120 2.59 2.50 -5.04
CA PRO A 120 1.14 2.39 -5.04
C PRO A 120 0.66 1.43 -6.14
N PRO A 121 -0.37 0.61 -5.87
CA PRO A 121 -0.96 -0.22 -6.89
C PRO A 121 -1.58 0.63 -8.01
N VAL A 122 -1.61 0.10 -9.22
CA VAL A 122 -2.11 0.83 -10.40
C VAL A 122 -3.54 1.32 -10.20
N TRP A 123 -4.40 0.49 -9.60
CA TRP A 123 -5.79 0.84 -9.34
C TRP A 123 -5.95 2.03 -8.38
N TYR A 124 -5.01 2.24 -7.43
CA TYR A 124 -5.05 3.37 -6.48
C TYR A 124 -5.03 4.72 -7.19
N LYS A 125 -4.34 4.80 -8.32
CA LYS A 125 -4.22 6.02 -9.15
C LYS A 125 -5.39 6.20 -10.12
N SER A 126 -6.25 5.19 -10.31
CA SER A 126 -7.33 5.24 -11.28
C SER A 126 -8.39 6.29 -10.90
N ALA A 127 -8.90 7.01 -11.89
CA ALA A 127 -9.97 7.99 -11.68
C ALA A 127 -11.25 7.33 -11.12
N ALA A 128 -11.50 6.08 -11.52
CA ALA A 128 -12.64 5.30 -11.03
C ALA A 128 -12.54 5.06 -9.53
N TYR A 129 -11.43 4.51 -9.03
CA TYR A 129 -11.21 4.31 -7.60
C TYR A 129 -11.33 5.62 -6.82
N ARG A 130 -10.61 6.65 -7.26
CA ARG A 130 -10.55 7.95 -6.56
C ARG A 130 -11.92 8.60 -6.38
N SER A 131 -12.78 8.53 -7.41
CA SER A 131 -14.11 9.12 -7.33
C SER A 131 -15.11 8.24 -6.59
N ARG A 132 -15.06 6.92 -6.79
CA ARG A 132 -16.04 5.99 -6.24
C ARG A 132 -15.79 5.67 -4.76
N ALA A 133 -14.53 5.60 -4.33
CA ALA A 133 -14.19 5.36 -2.93
C ALA A 133 -14.84 6.36 -1.98
N VAL A 134 -15.02 7.62 -2.41
CA VAL A 134 -15.69 8.66 -1.60
C VAL A 134 -17.23 8.57 -1.68
N LYS A 135 -17.77 8.22 -2.85
CA LYS A 135 -19.23 8.25 -3.09
C LYS A 135 -19.92 6.96 -2.63
N GLU A 136 -19.28 5.83 -2.87
CA GLU A 136 -19.84 4.50 -2.67
C GLU A 136 -18.79 3.52 -2.11
N PRO A 137 -18.13 3.82 -0.96
CA PRO A 137 -17.01 3.07 -0.45
C PRO A 137 -17.35 1.59 -0.20
N ARG A 138 -18.57 1.28 0.22
CA ARG A 138 -19.00 -0.10 0.46
C ARG A 138 -19.08 -0.92 -0.83
N ALA A 139 -19.53 -0.32 -1.93
CA ALA A 139 -19.55 -0.98 -3.23
C ALA A 139 -18.13 -1.23 -3.74
N VAL A 140 -17.25 -0.25 -3.58
CA VAL A 140 -15.82 -0.40 -3.92
C VAL A 140 -15.19 -1.53 -3.10
N LEU A 141 -15.40 -1.58 -1.79
CA LEU A 141 -14.88 -2.66 -0.95
C LEU A 141 -15.39 -4.04 -1.39
N ALA A 142 -16.66 -4.16 -1.77
CA ALA A 142 -17.22 -5.41 -2.28
C ALA A 142 -16.54 -5.88 -3.57
N GLU A 143 -16.15 -4.97 -4.47
CA GLU A 143 -15.37 -5.27 -5.67
C GLU A 143 -13.95 -5.79 -5.36
N PHE A 144 -13.37 -5.34 -4.24
CA PHE A 144 -12.11 -5.87 -3.70
C PHE A 144 -12.30 -7.16 -2.88
N GLY A 145 -13.52 -7.70 -2.80
CA GLY A 145 -13.81 -8.93 -2.05
C GLY A 145 -13.98 -8.71 -0.54
N VAL A 146 -14.08 -7.46 -0.08
CA VAL A 146 -14.27 -7.13 1.34
C VAL A 146 -15.76 -6.98 1.64
N ALA A 147 -16.32 -7.95 2.36
CA ALA A 147 -17.69 -7.93 2.86
C ALA A 147 -17.70 -7.52 4.34
N LEU A 148 -18.28 -6.36 4.64
CA LEU A 148 -18.39 -5.85 6.01
C LEU A 148 -19.83 -5.96 6.50
N PRO A 149 -20.05 -6.21 7.81
CA PRO A 149 -21.37 -6.14 8.42
C PRO A 149 -22.07 -4.81 8.08
N PRO A 150 -23.39 -4.80 7.87
CA PRO A 150 -24.12 -3.58 7.55
C PRO A 150 -23.95 -2.46 8.61
N ALA A 151 -23.77 -2.83 9.87
CA ALA A 151 -23.58 -1.91 10.99
C ALA A 151 -22.18 -1.27 11.03
N THR A 152 -21.17 -1.88 10.38
CA THR A 152 -19.80 -1.32 10.35
C THR A 152 -19.80 -0.04 9.53
N GLN A 153 -19.41 1.06 10.14
CA GLN A 153 -19.22 2.34 9.48
C GLN A 153 -17.96 2.33 8.62
N ILE A 154 -18.03 2.88 7.42
CA ILE A 154 -16.86 3.05 6.56
C ILE A 154 -16.45 4.51 6.60
N ARG A 155 -15.18 4.76 6.96
CA ARG A 155 -14.58 6.09 6.93
C ARG A 155 -13.53 6.18 5.84
N VAL A 156 -13.70 7.16 4.96
CA VAL A 156 -12.76 7.43 3.87
C VAL A 156 -11.83 8.56 4.28
N TRP A 157 -10.53 8.33 4.14
CA TRP A 157 -9.47 9.28 4.42
C TRP A 157 -8.84 9.74 3.11
N ASP A 158 -8.87 11.03 2.87
CA ASP A 158 -8.33 11.63 1.65
C ASP A 158 -6.91 12.15 1.92
N SER A 159 -5.91 11.46 1.38
CA SER A 159 -4.50 11.85 1.50
C SER A 159 -4.24 13.13 0.70
N THR A 160 -3.40 13.99 1.26
CA THR A 160 -2.98 15.25 0.65
C THR A 160 -1.47 15.26 0.36
N ALA A 161 -0.94 16.34 -0.19
CA ALA A 161 0.50 16.50 -0.37
C ALA A 161 1.28 16.48 0.95
N GLU A 162 0.65 16.83 2.05
CA GLU A 162 1.29 17.01 3.36
C GLU A 162 0.97 15.86 4.32
N THR A 163 -0.21 15.25 4.18
CA THR A 163 -0.67 14.19 5.10
C THR A 163 -0.97 12.91 4.34
N ARG A 164 -0.42 11.81 4.82
CA ARG A 164 -0.67 10.45 4.34
C ARG A 164 -1.35 9.65 5.43
N PHE A 165 -2.08 8.63 5.04
CA PHE A 165 -2.76 7.74 5.99
C PHE A 165 -2.30 6.31 5.83
N LEU A 166 -2.17 5.63 6.96
CA LEU A 166 -1.90 4.20 7.10
C LEU A 166 -3.05 3.57 7.87
N VAL A 167 -3.72 2.59 7.30
CA VAL A 167 -4.72 1.82 8.04
C VAL A 167 -4.00 0.79 8.91
N LEU A 168 -4.31 0.81 10.22
CA LEU A 168 -3.99 -0.29 11.13
C LEU A 168 -5.16 -1.28 11.10
N PRO A 169 -5.05 -2.39 10.39
CA PRO A 169 -6.13 -3.36 10.29
C PRO A 169 -6.33 -4.11 11.60
N MET A 170 -7.50 -4.68 11.79
CA MET A 170 -7.77 -5.55 12.94
C MET A 170 -6.86 -6.77 12.90
N ARG A 171 -6.37 -7.16 14.07
CA ARG A 171 -5.62 -8.42 14.23
C ARG A 171 -6.56 -9.59 13.98
N PRO A 172 -6.19 -10.56 13.12
CA PRO A 172 -7.00 -11.75 12.91
C PRO A 172 -7.14 -12.60 14.17
N ASP A 173 -8.33 -13.13 14.38
CA ASP A 173 -8.61 -14.08 15.47
C ASP A 173 -7.73 -15.32 15.36
N GLY A 174 -7.45 -15.97 16.50
CA GLY A 174 -6.65 -17.19 16.54
C GLY A 174 -5.13 -16.97 16.37
N THR A 175 -4.66 -15.74 16.45
CA THR A 175 -3.23 -15.40 16.34
C THR A 175 -2.55 -15.10 17.68
N ASP A 176 -3.20 -15.42 18.79
CA ASP A 176 -2.64 -15.20 20.12
C ASP A 176 -1.32 -15.94 20.33
N GLY A 177 -0.33 -15.25 20.87
CA GLY A 177 1.01 -15.81 21.08
C GLY A 177 1.88 -15.96 19.83
N TRP A 178 1.42 -15.51 18.65
CA TRP A 178 2.26 -15.51 17.45
C TRP A 178 3.38 -14.50 17.55
N SER A 179 4.55 -14.85 16.97
CA SER A 179 5.66 -13.90 16.82
C SER A 179 5.31 -12.77 15.84
N GLU A 180 5.97 -11.63 16.00
CA GLU A 180 5.77 -10.48 15.11
C GLU A 180 6.03 -10.83 13.65
N ASP A 181 7.08 -11.61 13.33
CA ASP A 181 7.37 -12.03 11.96
C ASP A 181 6.22 -12.85 11.36
N ARG A 182 5.62 -13.74 12.15
CA ARG A 182 4.48 -14.53 11.70
C ARG A 182 3.22 -13.67 11.52
N LEU A 183 3.01 -12.70 12.41
CA LEU A 183 1.92 -11.72 12.28
C LEU A 183 2.12 -10.82 11.07
N ALA A 184 3.34 -10.37 10.80
CA ALA A 184 3.65 -9.55 9.63
C ALA A 184 3.31 -10.29 8.31
N GLY A 185 3.47 -11.61 8.28
CA GLY A 185 3.10 -12.43 7.13
C GLY A 185 1.59 -12.42 6.81
N LEU A 186 0.73 -12.01 7.74
CA LEU A 186 -0.71 -11.88 7.51
C LEU A 186 -1.10 -10.51 6.93
N VAL A 187 -0.22 -9.53 7.04
CA VAL A 187 -0.51 -8.15 6.65
C VAL A 187 -0.24 -7.97 5.16
N THR A 188 -1.24 -7.50 4.44
CA THR A 188 -1.11 -7.18 3.02
C THR A 188 -1.06 -5.68 2.80
N ARG A 189 -0.51 -5.22 1.68
CA ARG A 189 -0.57 -3.80 1.31
C ARG A 189 -2.01 -3.30 1.26
N ASP A 190 -2.91 -4.09 0.71
CA ASP A 190 -4.31 -3.71 0.56
C ASP A 190 -5.03 -3.60 1.91
N SER A 191 -4.64 -4.41 2.91
CA SER A 191 -5.17 -4.26 4.28
C SER A 191 -4.71 -2.95 4.94
N MET A 192 -3.53 -2.45 4.59
CA MET A 192 -2.99 -1.18 5.07
C MET A 192 -3.50 0.05 4.31
N ILE A 193 -4.13 -0.14 3.14
CA ILE A 193 -4.92 0.89 2.43
C ILE A 193 -6.38 0.84 2.88
N GLY A 194 -6.81 -0.30 3.42
CA GLY A 194 -8.18 -0.56 3.83
C GLY A 194 -9.07 -1.14 2.73
N THR A 195 -8.51 -1.48 1.57
CA THR A 195 -9.22 -2.17 0.47
C THR A 195 -9.14 -3.69 0.58
N GLY A 196 -8.45 -4.21 1.58
CA GLY A 196 -8.33 -5.62 1.90
C GLY A 196 -8.43 -5.87 3.40
N LEU A 197 -8.51 -7.12 3.78
CA LEU A 197 -8.34 -7.58 5.15
C LEU A 197 -6.99 -8.31 5.27
N PRO A 198 -6.41 -8.40 6.47
CA PRO A 198 -5.29 -9.31 6.69
C PRO A 198 -5.65 -10.74 6.27
N THR A 199 -4.66 -11.48 5.81
CA THR A 199 -4.85 -12.89 5.48
C THR A 199 -5.27 -13.65 6.75
N PRO A 200 -6.34 -14.45 6.73
CA PRO A 200 -6.69 -15.28 7.88
C PRO A 200 -5.57 -16.28 8.16
N PRO A 201 -5.34 -16.66 9.43
CA PRO A 201 -4.38 -17.70 9.75
C PRO A 201 -4.81 -19.03 9.12
N ASP A 202 -3.83 -19.86 8.71
CA ASP A 202 -4.10 -21.19 8.13
C ASP A 202 -4.97 -22.03 9.07
N GLY A 203 -6.07 -22.56 8.55
CA GLY A 203 -7.00 -23.43 9.28
C GLY A 203 -8.23 -22.73 9.88
N VAL A 204 -8.39 -21.43 9.67
CA VAL A 204 -9.63 -20.70 9.99
C VAL A 204 -10.32 -20.34 8.67
N ALA A 205 -11.24 -21.18 8.24
CA ALA A 205 -12.15 -20.94 7.12
C ALA A 205 -13.58 -20.72 7.65
#